data_dbe20959e599f6d0b6f5c02638b44bd1
#
_entry.id   dbe20959e599f6d0b6f5c02638b44bd1
#
_cell.length_a   1.000
_cell.length_b   1.000
_cell.length_c   1.000
_cell.angle_alpha   90.00
_cell.angle_beta   90.00
_cell.angle_gamma   90.00
#
_symmetry.space_group_name_H-M   'P 1'
#
loop_
_entity.id
_entity.type
_entity.pdbx_description
1 polymer ?
#
loop_
_entity_poly.entity_id
_entity_poly.type
_entity_poly.pdbx_seq_one_letter_code
_entity_poly.pdbx_strand_id
1 'polypeptide(L)'
;MAHDYTARVVWTGNRGEGTAHYRAYDRTWDIAVPGKPVVHCSNDPLLGGDPGKMNPEDLLLSALSACHMLWYLHYASDAGLRVLGYEDSPLG
;
A
#
# COMPACT_ATOMS: atom_id res chain seq x y z
N MET A 1 13.69 3.48 -22.55
CA MET A 1 12.92 2.27 -22.24
C MET A 1 11.69 2.65 -21.43
N ALA A 2 10.54 2.21 -21.87
CA ALA A 2 9.32 2.42 -21.13
C ALA A 2 9.16 1.32 -20.07
N HIS A 3 8.74 1.71 -18.87
CA HIS A 3 8.44 0.78 -17.80
C HIS A 3 6.95 0.86 -17.49
N ASP A 4 6.26 -0.23 -17.71
CA ASP A 4 4.84 -0.32 -17.44
C ASP A 4 4.62 -1.00 -16.09
N TYR A 5 3.72 -0.45 -15.31
CA TYR A 5 3.35 -1.01 -14.02
C TYR A 5 1.86 -1.30 -14.05
N THR A 6 1.50 -2.51 -13.68
CA THR A 6 0.10 -2.93 -13.64
C THR A 6 -0.23 -3.50 -12.28
N ALA A 7 -1.43 -3.25 -11.83
CA ALA A 7 -1.97 -3.83 -10.63
C ALA A 7 -3.46 -4.02 -10.82
N ARG A 8 -4.00 -4.99 -10.10
CA ARG A 8 -5.43 -5.23 -10.05
C ARG A 8 -5.91 -5.01 -8.64
N VAL A 9 -6.92 -4.18 -8.48
CA VAL A 9 -7.55 -3.90 -7.18
C VAL A 9 -8.94 -4.52 -7.22
N VAL A 10 -9.23 -5.40 -6.27
CA VAL A 10 -10.48 -6.15 -6.25
C VAL A 10 -11.15 -5.99 -4.90
N TRP A 11 -12.39 -5.52 -4.89
CA TRP A 11 -13.20 -5.50 -3.68
C TRP A 11 -13.57 -6.92 -3.27
N THR A 12 -13.36 -7.25 -2.01
CA THR A 12 -13.57 -8.60 -1.46
C THR A 12 -14.64 -8.64 -0.36
N GLY A 13 -15.37 -7.54 -0.17
CA GLY A 13 -16.28 -7.40 0.95
C GLY A 13 -17.73 -7.73 0.65
N ASN A 14 -18.04 -8.35 -0.49
CA ASN A 14 -19.42 -8.73 -0.81
C ASN A 14 -19.81 -9.98 0.00
N ARG A 15 -20.79 -9.82 0.88
CA ARG A 15 -21.30 -10.91 1.71
C ARG A 15 -22.62 -11.48 1.19
N GLY A 16 -22.98 -11.15 -0.07
CA GLY A 16 -24.16 -11.69 -0.74
C GLY A 16 -25.19 -10.66 -1.16
N GLU A 17 -25.17 -9.48 -0.55
CA GLU A 17 -26.13 -8.41 -0.84
C GLU A 17 -25.48 -7.18 -1.49
N GLY A 18 -24.18 -7.29 -1.81
CA GLY A 18 -23.44 -6.15 -2.36
C GLY A 18 -23.53 -4.96 -1.41
N THR A 19 -23.71 -3.78 -1.97
CA THR A 19 -23.80 -2.54 -1.19
C THR A 19 -25.25 -2.14 -0.91
N ALA A 20 -26.13 -3.13 -0.66
CA ALA A 20 -27.56 -2.87 -0.43
C ALA A 20 -27.81 -1.87 0.70
N HIS A 21 -27.00 -1.94 1.76
CA HIS A 21 -26.98 -0.90 2.79
C HIS A 21 -25.58 -0.89 3.44
N TYR A 22 -25.31 0.13 4.24
CA TYR A 22 -23.97 0.45 4.71
C TYR A 22 -23.32 -0.67 5.54
N ARG A 23 -24.10 -1.47 6.24
CA ARG A 23 -23.61 -2.59 7.07
C ARG A 23 -23.67 -3.93 6.35
N ALA A 24 -24.08 -3.95 5.09
CA ALA A 24 -24.26 -5.19 4.33
C ALA A 24 -22.94 -5.70 3.76
N TYR A 25 -21.88 -4.93 3.78
CA TYR A 25 -20.62 -5.28 3.11
C TYR A 25 -19.40 -4.86 3.93
N ASP A 26 -18.28 -5.51 3.65
CA ASP A 26 -17.00 -5.18 4.25
C ASP A 26 -16.22 -4.25 3.32
N ARG A 27 -15.31 -3.46 3.90
CA ARG A 27 -14.46 -2.52 3.16
C ARG A 27 -13.09 -3.13 2.91
N THR A 28 -13.08 -4.40 2.63
CA THR A 28 -11.86 -5.16 2.32
C THR A 28 -11.64 -5.23 0.82
N TRP A 29 -10.37 -5.29 0.44
CA TRP A 29 -9.98 -5.35 -0.96
C TRP A 29 -8.58 -5.94 -1.07
N ASP A 30 -8.26 -6.44 -2.25
CA ASP A 30 -6.96 -7.05 -2.52
C ASP A 30 -6.22 -6.27 -3.59
N ILE A 31 -4.91 -6.25 -3.46
CA ILE A 31 -4.01 -5.82 -4.54
C ILE A 31 -3.35 -7.06 -5.12
N ALA A 32 -3.45 -7.24 -6.42
CA ALA A 32 -2.77 -8.31 -7.13
C ALA A 32 -1.83 -7.70 -8.18
N VAL A 33 -0.56 -8.07 -8.09
CA VAL A 33 0.46 -7.69 -9.07
C VAL A 33 1.04 -8.98 -9.61
N PRO A 34 1.16 -9.14 -10.96
CA PRO A 34 1.67 -10.38 -11.55
C PRO A 34 3.02 -10.78 -10.94
N GLY A 35 3.14 -12.04 -10.54
CA GLY A 35 4.36 -12.60 -9.97
C GLY A 35 4.64 -12.26 -8.51
N LYS A 36 3.71 -11.58 -7.82
CA LYS A 36 3.89 -11.15 -6.43
C LYS A 36 2.76 -11.67 -5.55
N PRO A 37 3.00 -11.86 -4.24
CA PRO A 37 1.94 -12.24 -3.32
C PRO A 37 0.81 -11.21 -3.31
N VAL A 38 -0.41 -11.67 -3.15
CA VAL A 38 -1.57 -10.79 -3.00
C VAL A 38 -1.48 -10.07 -1.66
N VAL A 39 -1.80 -8.78 -1.66
CA VAL A 39 -1.87 -7.98 -0.43
C VAL A 39 -3.33 -7.75 -0.07
N HIS A 40 -3.73 -8.20 1.11
CA HIS A 40 -5.09 -8.04 1.63
C HIS A 40 -5.18 -6.73 2.40
N CYS A 41 -6.08 -5.86 2.00
CA CYS A 41 -6.20 -4.50 2.51
C CYS A 41 -7.61 -4.18 2.99
N SER A 42 -7.77 -3.04 3.62
CA SER A 42 -9.06 -2.57 4.11
C SER A 42 -9.12 -1.05 4.08
N ASN A 43 -10.23 -0.50 4.53
CA ASN A 43 -10.38 0.93 4.75
C ASN A 43 -9.83 1.29 6.14
N ASP A 44 -9.71 2.59 6.42
CA ASP A 44 -9.40 3.11 7.75
C ASP A 44 -10.40 2.57 8.77
N PRO A 45 -9.96 2.12 9.96
CA PRO A 45 -10.86 1.65 11.00
C PRO A 45 -11.92 2.67 11.41
N LEU A 46 -11.63 3.97 11.35
CA LEU A 46 -12.60 5.03 11.62
C LEU A 46 -13.73 5.06 10.59
N LEU A 47 -13.52 4.47 9.42
CA LEU A 47 -14.50 4.35 8.36
C LEU A 47 -15.03 2.93 8.20
N GLY A 48 -14.92 2.12 9.24
CA GLY A 48 -15.43 0.76 9.27
C GLY A 48 -14.48 -0.30 8.73
N GLY A 49 -13.21 0.00 8.63
CA GLY A 49 -12.19 -0.92 8.14
C GLY A 49 -11.63 -1.84 9.23
N ASP A 50 -10.88 -2.83 8.78
CA ASP A 50 -10.17 -3.78 9.63
C ASP A 50 -8.83 -3.18 10.06
N PRO A 51 -8.60 -2.97 11.39
CA PRO A 51 -7.35 -2.37 11.86
C PRO A 51 -6.12 -3.25 11.66
N GLY A 52 -6.30 -4.54 11.38
CA GLY A 52 -5.21 -5.47 11.12
C GLY A 52 -4.70 -5.46 9.68
N LYS A 53 -5.29 -4.66 8.81
CA LYS A 53 -4.92 -4.59 7.39
C LYS A 53 -4.50 -3.18 7.01
N MET A 54 -3.64 -3.08 5.99
CA MET A 54 -3.23 -1.78 5.47
C MET A 54 -4.37 -1.12 4.73
N ASN A 55 -4.47 0.19 4.88
CA ASN A 55 -5.43 1.02 4.15
C ASN A 55 -4.71 1.83 3.05
N PRO A 56 -5.45 2.51 2.16
CA PRO A 56 -4.82 3.27 1.08
C PRO A 56 -3.84 4.34 1.56
N GLU A 57 -4.11 4.98 2.69
CA GLU A 57 -3.24 6.01 3.25
C GLU A 57 -1.91 5.42 3.70
N ASP A 58 -1.93 4.25 4.35
CA ASP A 58 -0.71 3.52 4.73
C ASP A 58 0.14 3.22 3.51
N LEU A 59 -0.49 2.74 2.44
CA LEU A 59 0.20 2.35 1.21
C LEU A 59 0.81 3.55 0.51
N LEU A 60 0.07 4.63 0.38
CA LEU A 60 0.57 5.84 -0.29
C LEU A 60 1.73 6.45 0.49
N LEU A 61 1.58 6.58 1.80
CA LEU A 61 2.61 7.16 2.65
C LEU A 61 3.89 6.32 2.61
N SER A 62 3.75 5.00 2.70
CA SER A 62 4.88 4.07 2.63
C SER A 62 5.55 4.11 1.26
N ALA A 63 4.78 4.20 0.18
CA ALA A 63 5.31 4.26 -1.17
C ALA A 63 6.15 5.52 -1.39
N LEU A 64 5.66 6.67 -0.93
CA LEU A 64 6.38 7.93 -1.04
C LEU A 64 7.68 7.91 -0.22
N SER A 65 7.61 7.41 1.00
CA SER A 65 8.79 7.28 1.87
C SER A 65 9.82 6.34 1.28
N ALA A 66 9.39 5.17 0.78
CA ALA A 66 10.29 4.19 0.18
C ALA A 66 10.95 4.74 -1.10
N CYS A 67 10.20 5.45 -1.93
CA CYS A 67 10.75 6.05 -3.14
C CYS A 67 11.83 7.08 -2.81
N HIS A 68 11.57 7.93 -1.82
CA HIS A 68 12.55 8.91 -1.35
C HIS A 68 13.81 8.22 -0.81
N MET A 69 13.63 7.17 0.00
CA MET A 69 14.76 6.39 0.54
C MET A 69 15.65 5.82 -0.57
N LEU A 70 15.03 5.21 -1.58
CA LEU A 70 15.78 4.57 -2.66
C LEU A 70 16.61 5.59 -3.45
N TRP A 71 16.09 6.78 -3.70
CA TRP A 71 16.84 7.85 -4.35
C TRP A 71 17.97 8.37 -3.46
N TYR A 72 17.71 8.52 -2.17
CA TYR A 72 18.74 8.93 -1.22
C TYR A 72 19.91 7.92 -1.20
N LEU A 73 19.60 6.63 -1.10
CA LEU A 73 20.61 5.58 -1.08
C LEU A 73 21.41 5.55 -2.39
N HIS A 74 20.74 5.76 -3.52
CA HIS A 74 21.39 5.85 -4.82
C HIS A 74 22.41 6.99 -4.87
N TYR A 75 22.02 8.18 -4.49
CA TYR A 75 22.90 9.33 -4.50
C TYR A 75 24.03 9.22 -3.47
N ALA A 76 23.76 8.66 -2.31
CA ALA A 76 24.78 8.43 -1.30
C ALA A 76 25.87 7.46 -1.81
N SER A 77 25.45 6.37 -2.44
CA SER A 77 26.35 5.41 -3.06
C SER A 77 27.19 6.07 -4.16
N ASP A 78 26.56 6.83 -5.02
CA ASP A 78 27.22 7.53 -6.13
C ASP A 78 28.26 8.54 -5.62
N ALA A 79 28.01 9.17 -4.49
CA ALA A 79 28.91 10.11 -3.84
C ALA A 79 30.00 9.44 -3.00
N GLY A 80 30.05 8.12 -2.95
CA GLY A 80 31.04 7.37 -2.17
C GLY A 80 30.76 7.31 -0.68
N LEU A 81 29.54 7.65 -0.25
CA LEU A 81 29.13 7.57 1.14
C LEU A 81 28.62 6.17 1.47
N ARG A 82 29.01 5.66 2.63
CA ARG A 82 28.56 4.34 3.09
C ARG A 82 27.45 4.51 4.12
N VAL A 83 26.21 4.24 3.68
CA VAL A 83 25.04 4.25 4.55
C VAL A 83 24.85 2.84 5.10
N LEU A 84 24.81 2.69 6.41
CA LEU A 84 24.69 1.39 7.07
C LEU A 84 23.31 1.13 7.65
N GLY A 85 22.42 2.10 7.61
CA GLY A 85 21.06 1.95 8.08
C GLY A 85 20.23 3.13 7.64
N TYR A 86 18.93 2.92 7.52
CA TYR A 86 17.98 3.95 7.14
C TYR A 86 16.62 3.58 7.68
N GLU A 87 15.96 4.52 8.29
CA GLU A 87 14.54 4.37 8.61
C GLU A 87 13.88 5.74 8.55
N ASP A 88 12.59 5.74 8.27
CA ASP A 88 11.78 6.93 8.21
C ASP A 88 10.45 6.62 8.88
N SER A 89 9.93 7.56 9.63
CA SER A 89 8.62 7.46 10.27
C SER A 89 7.74 8.57 9.72
N PRO A 90 7.30 8.43 8.46
CA PRO A 90 6.54 9.49 7.81
C PRO A 90 5.21 9.73 8.48
N LEU A 91 4.75 10.97 8.40
CA LEU A 91 3.49 11.41 8.98
C LEU A 91 2.68 12.11 7.89
N GLY A 92 1.47 11.67 7.71
CA GLY A 92 0.61 12.24 6.68
C GLY A 92 -0.83 12.40 7.12
#